data_583e3798178c548d1a72dd5b5ea9fd2a
#
_entry.id   583e3798178c548d1a72dd5b5ea9fd2a
#
_cell.length_a   1.000
_cell.length_b   1.000
_cell.length_c   1.000
_cell.angle_alpha   90.00
_cell.angle_beta   90.00
_cell.angle_gamma   90.00
#
_symmetry.space_group_name_H-M   'P 1'
#
loop_
_entity.id
_entity.type
_entity.pdbx_description
1 polymer ?
#
loop_
_entity_poly.entity_id
_entity_poly.type
_entity_poly.pdbx_seq_one_letter_code
_entity_poly.pdbx_strand_id
1 'polypeptide(L)'
;MDVLSREIPIVPRQSALLFIDVQNFNARPDGGAYKDKGIEPEEIERKYDYFFEHLKTTAVPNMQRLQSACRKKNIEVMYTVIESLTKDGRDRSLDYKITGLNVPKGSWDAKVLDRIRPKDDEIVIPKTSSSVFISTNIDFILRNLGVTFLIMSGLLTDQCISHAVRDACDHGYLVTLITDACATFSRERHETALSHIKGYCRQRSTDEFLQELERLSSA
;
A
#
# COMPACT_ATOMS: atom_id res chain seq x y z
N MET A 1 3.71 -12.41 32.32
CA MET A 1 4.19 -12.21 30.95
C MET A 1 2.99 -11.82 30.13
N ASP A 2 3.01 -10.63 29.53
CA ASP A 2 1.96 -10.23 28.61
C ASP A 2 1.91 -11.21 27.43
N VAL A 3 0.72 -11.66 27.08
CA VAL A 3 0.55 -12.60 25.99
C VAL A 3 0.84 -11.84 24.68
N LEU A 4 1.95 -12.18 24.01
CA LEU A 4 2.25 -11.64 22.69
C LEU A 4 1.19 -12.12 21.69
N SER A 5 0.52 -11.19 21.04
CA SER A 5 -0.54 -11.47 20.08
C SER A 5 -0.56 -10.44 18.94
N ARG A 6 -0.86 -10.91 17.72
CA ARG A 6 -1.13 -10.02 16.59
C ARG A 6 -2.53 -9.40 16.65
N GLU A 7 -3.42 -9.97 17.45
CA GLU A 7 -4.82 -9.52 17.56
C GLU A 7 -5.01 -8.32 18.51
N ILE A 8 -3.91 -7.75 18.99
CA ILE A 8 -3.95 -6.53 19.81
C ILE A 8 -4.50 -5.37 18.97
N PRO A 9 -5.53 -4.64 19.47
CA PRO A 9 -6.02 -3.44 18.81
C PRO A 9 -4.92 -2.38 18.67
N ILE A 10 -5.03 -1.56 17.64
CA ILE A 10 -4.05 -0.49 17.42
C ILE A 10 -4.09 0.55 18.54
N VAL A 11 -2.97 1.24 18.73
CA VAL A 11 -2.87 2.45 19.56
C VAL A 11 -2.73 3.65 18.63
N PRO A 12 -3.74 4.53 18.48
CA PRO A 12 -3.73 5.56 17.43
C PRO A 12 -2.46 6.41 17.37
N ARG A 13 -1.95 6.87 18.52
CA ARG A 13 -0.71 7.69 18.59
C ARG A 13 0.59 6.94 18.25
N GLN A 14 0.52 5.62 18.14
CA GLN A 14 1.65 4.75 17.77
C GLN A 14 1.39 4.04 16.45
N SER A 15 0.47 4.56 15.64
CA SER A 15 0.02 3.94 14.40
C SER A 15 0.28 4.82 13.20
N ALA A 16 0.57 4.18 12.06
CA ALA A 16 0.57 4.82 10.75
C ALA A 16 -0.26 4.01 9.76
N LEU A 17 -1.04 4.71 8.95
CA LEU A 17 -1.69 4.17 7.76
C LEU A 17 -0.73 4.32 6.57
N LEU A 18 -0.35 3.21 5.96
CA LEU A 18 0.57 3.16 4.82
C LEU A 18 -0.17 2.69 3.57
N PHE A 19 -0.33 3.59 2.60
CA PHE A 19 -0.80 3.26 1.26
C PHE A 19 0.38 2.88 0.37
N ILE A 20 0.39 1.65 -0.13
CA ILE A 20 1.50 1.11 -0.92
C ILE A 20 1.16 1.16 -2.41
N ASP A 21 1.91 1.97 -3.17
CA ASP A 21 1.94 2.03 -4.64
C ASP A 21 0.60 2.25 -5.33
N VAL A 22 -0.31 3.00 -4.70
CA VAL A 22 -1.60 3.38 -5.29
C VAL A 22 -1.39 4.64 -6.13
N GLN A 23 -0.79 4.48 -7.30
CA GLN A 23 -0.28 5.56 -8.15
C GLN A 23 -0.73 5.41 -9.60
N ASN A 24 -0.55 6.45 -10.40
CA ASN A 24 -0.99 6.47 -11.80
C ASN A 24 -0.35 5.35 -12.62
N PHE A 25 0.90 4.96 -12.32
CA PHE A 25 1.66 3.96 -13.05
C PHE A 25 0.90 2.65 -13.27
N ASN A 26 0.30 2.11 -12.20
CA ASN A 26 -0.30 0.78 -12.18
C ASN A 26 -1.81 0.78 -11.90
N ALA A 27 -2.35 1.85 -11.32
CA ALA A 27 -3.75 1.93 -10.93
C ALA A 27 -4.63 2.63 -11.99
N ARG A 28 -4.04 2.97 -13.14
CA ARG A 28 -4.75 3.56 -14.28
C ARG A 28 -4.46 2.78 -15.56
N PRO A 29 -5.46 2.58 -16.44
CA PRO A 29 -5.26 1.84 -17.69
C PRO A 29 -4.32 2.57 -18.67
N ASP A 30 -4.21 3.90 -18.56
CA ASP A 30 -3.27 4.75 -19.30
C ASP A 30 -1.91 4.92 -18.59
N GLY A 31 -1.67 4.20 -17.50
CA GLY A 31 -0.43 4.22 -16.73
C GLY A 31 0.73 3.49 -17.42
N GLY A 32 1.96 3.85 -17.02
CA GLY A 32 3.20 3.34 -17.62
C GLY A 32 3.35 1.82 -17.57
N ALA A 33 2.73 1.14 -16.59
CA ALA A 33 2.71 -0.32 -16.50
C ALA A 33 2.12 -1.01 -17.76
N TYR A 34 1.37 -0.28 -18.58
CA TYR A 34 0.64 -0.82 -19.73
C TYR A 34 1.06 -0.21 -21.08
N LYS A 35 1.80 0.91 -21.09
CA LYS A 35 2.11 1.70 -22.29
C LYS A 35 2.90 0.95 -23.38
N ASP A 36 3.82 0.08 -22.98
CA ASP A 36 4.71 -0.62 -23.94
C ASP A 36 4.05 -1.82 -24.65
N LYS A 37 2.75 -2.01 -24.44
CA LYS A 37 2.01 -3.15 -25.01
C LYS A 37 1.34 -2.84 -26.35
N GLY A 38 1.39 -1.57 -26.81
CA GLY A 38 0.74 -1.16 -28.05
C GLY A 38 -0.78 -1.39 -28.03
N ILE A 39 -1.38 -1.34 -26.85
CA ILE A 39 -2.80 -1.61 -26.59
C ILE A 39 -3.42 -0.33 -26.04
N GLU A 40 -4.60 0.02 -26.58
CA GLU A 40 -5.32 1.22 -26.10
C GLU A 40 -5.82 1.05 -24.64
N PRO A 41 -5.94 2.15 -23.87
CA PRO A 41 -6.35 2.10 -22.45
C PRO A 41 -7.66 1.36 -22.21
N GLU A 42 -8.64 1.49 -23.11
CA GLU A 42 -9.94 0.80 -23.00
C GLU A 42 -9.81 -0.72 -23.15
N GLU A 43 -8.85 -1.16 -23.95
CA GLU A 43 -8.56 -2.60 -24.10
C GLU A 43 -7.76 -3.13 -22.91
N ILE A 44 -6.87 -2.33 -22.33
CA ILE A 44 -6.19 -2.64 -21.08
C ILE A 44 -7.21 -2.79 -19.96
N GLU A 45 -8.17 -1.85 -19.82
CA GLU A 45 -9.24 -1.93 -18.81
C GLU A 45 -10.06 -3.21 -18.97
N ARG A 46 -10.44 -3.58 -20.19
CA ARG A 46 -11.14 -4.85 -20.47
C ARG A 46 -10.30 -6.08 -20.18
N LYS A 47 -9.00 -6.07 -20.50
CA LYS A 47 -8.09 -7.19 -20.25
C LYS A 47 -7.88 -7.47 -18.77
N TYR A 48 -7.90 -6.44 -17.96
CA TYR A 48 -7.73 -6.49 -16.50
C TYR A 48 -8.99 -6.01 -15.77
N ASP A 49 -10.18 -6.35 -16.32
CA ASP A 49 -11.47 -5.87 -15.85
C ASP A 49 -11.69 -6.09 -14.35
N TYR A 50 -11.40 -7.30 -13.85
CA TYR A 50 -11.48 -7.59 -12.41
C TYR A 50 -10.66 -6.59 -11.58
N PHE A 51 -9.45 -6.30 -11.99
CA PHE A 51 -8.56 -5.41 -11.26
C PHE A 51 -9.08 -3.96 -11.24
N PHE A 52 -9.40 -3.41 -12.41
CA PHE A 52 -9.86 -2.03 -12.50
C PHE A 52 -11.26 -1.85 -11.92
N GLU A 53 -12.15 -2.82 -12.09
CA GLU A 53 -13.47 -2.77 -11.47
C GLU A 53 -13.36 -2.85 -9.93
N HIS A 54 -12.54 -3.75 -9.39
CA HIS A 54 -12.29 -3.84 -7.95
C HIS A 54 -11.64 -2.57 -7.39
N LEU A 55 -10.67 -1.98 -8.11
CA LEU A 55 -10.09 -0.70 -7.72
C LEU A 55 -11.16 0.41 -7.64
N LYS A 56 -11.99 0.52 -8.66
CA LYS A 56 -12.98 1.59 -8.81
C LYS A 56 -14.12 1.50 -7.80
N THR A 57 -14.61 0.27 -7.57
CA THR A 57 -15.84 0.04 -6.80
C THR A 57 -15.61 -0.33 -5.35
N THR A 58 -14.43 -0.85 -5.02
CA THR A 58 -14.15 -1.41 -3.70
C THR A 58 -12.90 -0.82 -3.06
N ALA A 59 -11.71 -1.08 -3.63
CA ALA A 59 -10.47 -0.79 -2.95
C ALA A 59 -10.24 0.72 -2.76
N VAL A 60 -10.34 1.54 -3.80
CA VAL A 60 -10.13 2.99 -3.69
C VAL A 60 -11.20 3.68 -2.84
N PRO A 61 -12.51 3.38 -2.95
CA PRO A 61 -13.50 3.87 -1.99
C PRO A 61 -13.17 3.54 -0.53
N ASN A 62 -12.73 2.31 -0.25
CA ASN A 62 -12.32 1.90 1.09
C ASN A 62 -11.05 2.62 1.55
N MET A 63 -10.06 2.81 0.69
CA MET A 63 -8.88 3.63 0.99
C MET A 63 -9.26 5.07 1.37
N GLN A 64 -10.23 5.68 0.69
CA GLN A 64 -10.72 7.03 1.02
C GLN A 64 -11.37 7.07 2.41
N ARG A 65 -12.15 6.04 2.78
CA ARG A 65 -12.75 5.90 4.11
C ARG A 65 -11.68 5.76 5.20
N LEU A 66 -10.69 4.90 4.98
CA LEU A 66 -9.54 4.71 5.88
C LEU A 66 -8.76 6.00 6.07
N GLN A 67 -8.41 6.66 4.97
CA GLN A 67 -7.68 7.93 4.96
C GLN A 67 -8.41 8.99 5.80
N SER A 68 -9.71 9.15 5.55
CA SER A 68 -10.53 10.11 6.29
C SER A 68 -10.61 9.80 7.78
N ALA A 69 -10.78 8.53 8.14
CA ALA A 69 -10.88 8.10 9.53
C ALA A 69 -9.54 8.25 10.28
N CYS A 70 -8.43 7.85 9.66
CA CYS A 70 -7.10 7.97 10.24
C CYS A 70 -6.72 9.44 10.47
N ARG A 71 -6.97 10.32 9.49
CA ARG A 71 -6.77 11.77 9.64
C ARG A 71 -7.56 12.36 10.81
N LYS A 72 -8.83 11.97 10.98
CA LYS A 72 -9.68 12.41 12.10
C LYS A 72 -9.16 11.94 13.46
N LYS A 73 -8.41 10.86 13.51
CA LYS A 73 -7.85 10.27 14.74
C LYS A 73 -6.39 10.66 14.97
N ASN A 74 -5.83 11.56 14.16
CA ASN A 74 -4.42 11.94 14.19
C ASN A 74 -3.48 10.72 14.08
N ILE A 75 -3.87 9.71 13.31
CA ILE A 75 -3.02 8.61 12.87
C ILE A 75 -2.24 9.13 11.67
N GLU A 76 -0.92 8.93 11.69
CA GLU A 76 -0.04 9.29 10.58
C GLU A 76 -0.50 8.63 9.28
N VAL A 77 -0.58 9.39 8.17
CA VAL A 77 -0.94 8.87 6.86
C VAL A 77 0.26 9.01 5.93
N MET A 78 0.73 7.88 5.43
CA MET A 78 1.94 7.77 4.62
C MET A 78 1.65 7.04 3.31
N TYR A 79 2.50 7.30 2.32
CA TYR A 79 2.40 6.70 1.00
C TYR A 79 3.75 6.19 0.54
N THR A 80 3.74 5.07 -0.18
CA THR A 80 4.87 4.71 -1.04
C THR A 80 4.50 4.85 -2.49
N VAL A 81 5.47 5.17 -3.31
CA VAL A 81 5.35 5.15 -4.76
C VAL A 81 6.55 4.44 -5.36
N ILE A 82 6.33 3.64 -6.38
CA ILE A 82 7.42 3.19 -7.24
C ILE A 82 7.90 4.41 -8.01
N GLU A 83 9.13 4.81 -7.75
CA GLU A 83 9.77 5.94 -8.42
C GLU A 83 11.28 5.80 -8.35
N SER A 84 11.95 5.92 -9.48
CA SER A 84 13.41 5.93 -9.53
C SER A 84 13.98 7.22 -8.95
N LEU A 85 15.06 7.12 -8.20
CA LEU A 85 15.79 8.29 -7.67
C LEU A 85 16.56 9.02 -8.78
N THR A 86 16.80 8.33 -9.90
CA THR A 86 17.52 8.84 -11.07
C THR A 86 16.61 8.87 -12.30
N LYS A 87 16.89 9.75 -13.26
CA LYS A 87 16.09 9.89 -14.48
C LYS A 87 16.12 8.64 -15.37
N ASP A 88 17.24 7.94 -15.39
CA ASP A 88 17.47 6.73 -16.19
C ASP A 88 17.13 5.43 -15.44
N GLY A 89 16.76 5.51 -14.18
CA GLY A 89 16.36 4.36 -13.37
C GLY A 89 17.49 3.39 -13.07
N ARG A 90 18.76 3.82 -13.07
CA ARG A 90 19.93 2.94 -12.77
C ARG A 90 19.93 2.42 -11.34
N ASP A 91 19.21 3.07 -10.44
CA ASP A 91 19.07 2.76 -9.01
C ASP A 91 18.01 1.69 -8.71
N ARG A 92 17.26 1.23 -9.72
CA ARG A 92 16.23 0.19 -9.56
C ARG A 92 16.86 -1.15 -9.14
N SER A 93 16.09 -1.95 -8.40
CA SER A 93 16.46 -3.33 -8.09
C SER A 93 16.69 -4.16 -9.35
N LEU A 94 17.42 -5.27 -9.20
CA LEU A 94 17.68 -6.17 -10.33
C LEU A 94 16.37 -6.70 -10.94
N ASP A 95 15.39 -7.06 -10.09
CA ASP A 95 14.08 -7.52 -10.53
C ASP A 95 13.36 -6.48 -11.39
N TYR A 96 13.34 -5.21 -10.95
CA TYR A 96 12.75 -4.12 -11.73
C TYR A 96 13.49 -3.84 -13.05
N LYS A 97 14.80 -4.10 -13.12
CA LYS A 97 15.56 -4.01 -14.37
C LYS A 97 15.24 -5.16 -15.32
N ILE A 98 15.11 -6.38 -14.80
CA ILE A 98 14.75 -7.57 -15.59
C ILE A 98 13.34 -7.46 -16.14
N THR A 99 12.39 -7.01 -15.32
CA THR A 99 10.97 -6.88 -15.71
C THR A 99 10.67 -5.63 -16.53
N GLY A 100 11.66 -4.75 -16.73
CA GLY A 100 11.48 -3.48 -17.43
C GLY A 100 10.70 -2.42 -16.63
N LEU A 101 10.34 -2.69 -15.36
CA LEU A 101 9.57 -1.77 -14.53
C LEU A 101 10.42 -0.51 -14.25
N ASN A 102 10.00 0.61 -14.80
CA ASN A 102 10.67 1.89 -14.63
C ASN A 102 9.65 3.02 -14.52
N VAL A 103 9.69 3.73 -13.40
CA VAL A 103 8.91 4.95 -13.17
C VAL A 103 9.90 6.10 -13.00
N PRO A 104 10.10 6.94 -14.01
CA PRO A 104 11.09 8.00 -13.94
C PRO A 104 10.77 9.03 -12.86
N LYS A 105 11.81 9.58 -12.26
CA LYS A 105 11.72 10.62 -11.24
C LYS A 105 10.86 11.80 -11.68
N GLY A 106 9.88 12.18 -10.85
CA GLY A 106 9.00 13.33 -11.09
C GLY A 106 7.98 13.13 -12.19
N SER A 107 7.83 11.89 -12.71
CA SER A 107 6.86 11.59 -13.75
C SER A 107 5.42 11.64 -13.24
N TRP A 108 4.45 11.75 -14.16
CA TRP A 108 3.04 11.62 -13.83
C TRP A 108 2.71 10.23 -13.26
N ASP A 109 3.39 9.20 -13.74
CA ASP A 109 3.25 7.82 -13.26
C ASP A 109 3.59 7.65 -11.77
N ALA A 110 4.53 8.44 -11.24
CA ALA A 110 4.92 8.42 -9.83
C ALA A 110 3.88 9.04 -8.89
N LYS A 111 2.91 9.78 -9.41
CA LYS A 111 1.93 10.47 -8.57
C LYS A 111 0.91 9.50 -7.99
N VAL A 112 0.64 9.63 -6.69
CA VAL A 112 -0.48 8.97 -6.01
C VAL A 112 -1.79 9.32 -6.70
N LEU A 113 -2.74 8.38 -6.79
CA LEU A 113 -4.06 8.64 -7.36
C LEU A 113 -4.74 9.84 -6.70
N ASP A 114 -5.30 10.74 -7.49
CA ASP A 114 -5.97 11.97 -7.00
C ASP A 114 -7.04 11.69 -5.94
N ARG A 115 -7.75 10.57 -6.05
CA ARG A 115 -8.82 10.17 -5.12
C ARG A 115 -8.33 9.94 -3.69
N ILE A 116 -7.05 9.62 -3.50
CA ILE A 116 -6.41 9.42 -2.19
C ILE A 116 -5.13 10.24 -2.05
N ARG A 117 -5.01 11.32 -2.81
CA ARG A 117 -3.80 12.16 -2.81
C ARG A 117 -3.37 12.56 -1.40
N PRO A 118 -2.05 12.66 -1.17
CA PRO A 118 -1.51 13.20 0.07
C PRO A 118 -2.01 14.62 0.32
N LYS A 119 -2.10 15.00 1.59
CA LYS A 119 -2.39 16.36 2.02
C LYS A 119 -1.16 16.96 2.69
N ASP A 120 -1.00 18.26 2.50
CA ASP A 120 -0.01 19.09 3.18
C ASP A 120 1.39 18.43 3.21
N ASP A 121 1.84 18.05 4.40
CA ASP A 121 3.14 17.44 4.68
C ASP A 121 3.10 15.92 4.91
N GLU A 122 2.01 15.25 4.51
CA GLU A 122 1.95 13.78 4.59
C GLU A 122 3.10 13.14 3.79
N ILE A 123 3.75 12.16 4.41
CA ILE A 123 5.00 11.58 3.91
C ILE A 123 4.76 10.71 2.68
N VAL A 124 5.46 11.01 1.58
CA VAL A 124 5.51 10.17 0.37
C VAL A 124 6.92 9.65 0.18
N ILE A 125 7.08 8.33 0.13
CA ILE A 125 8.38 7.66 0.04
C ILE A 125 8.54 6.99 -1.33
N PRO A 126 9.48 7.45 -2.18
CA PRO A 126 9.84 6.76 -3.40
C PRO A 126 10.62 5.49 -3.09
N LYS A 127 10.26 4.37 -3.73
CA LYS A 127 10.94 3.08 -3.60
C LYS A 127 11.34 2.50 -4.94
N THR A 128 12.42 1.75 -4.96
CA THR A 128 13.04 1.19 -6.16
C THR A 128 13.10 -0.34 -6.16
N SER A 129 12.39 -0.97 -5.21
CA SER A 129 12.20 -2.42 -5.11
C SER A 129 10.78 -2.76 -4.67
N SER A 130 10.43 -4.04 -4.67
CA SER A 130 9.10 -4.51 -4.29
C SER A 130 8.76 -4.13 -2.83
N SER A 131 9.64 -4.43 -1.87
CA SER A 131 9.43 -4.01 -0.49
C SER A 131 9.96 -2.61 -0.22
N VAL A 132 9.15 -1.78 0.43
CA VAL A 132 9.55 -0.45 0.88
C VAL A 132 10.64 -0.51 1.96
N PHE A 133 10.68 -1.56 2.77
CA PHE A 133 11.69 -1.72 3.83
C PHE A 133 13.10 -2.00 3.29
N ILE A 134 13.20 -2.56 2.08
CA ILE A 134 14.50 -2.91 1.48
C ILE A 134 15.17 -1.71 0.79
N SER A 135 14.40 -0.86 0.13
CA SER A 135 14.97 0.22 -0.73
C SER A 135 14.78 1.63 -0.18
N THR A 136 14.33 1.76 1.06
CA THR A 136 14.07 3.08 1.66
C THR A 136 14.50 3.13 3.12
N ASN A 137 14.42 4.31 3.69
CA ASN A 137 14.65 4.54 5.12
C ASN A 137 13.34 4.54 5.95
N ILE A 138 12.29 3.87 5.47
CA ILE A 138 10.98 3.88 6.14
C ILE A 138 11.04 3.43 7.60
N ASP A 139 11.82 2.38 7.90
CA ASP A 139 11.98 1.88 9.28
C ASP A 139 12.53 2.98 10.22
N PHE A 140 13.53 3.71 9.75
CA PHE A 140 14.09 4.85 10.50
C PHE A 140 13.03 5.94 10.75
N ILE A 141 12.25 6.29 9.72
CA ILE A 141 11.16 7.29 9.84
C ILE A 141 10.10 6.83 10.84
N LEU A 142 9.59 5.61 10.69
CA LEU A 142 8.55 5.03 11.55
C LEU A 142 9.00 4.99 13.02
N ARG A 143 10.24 4.60 13.31
CA ARG A 143 10.78 4.60 14.68
C ARG A 143 10.87 5.99 15.27
N ASN A 144 11.29 7.00 14.49
CA ASN A 144 11.34 8.39 14.96
C ASN A 144 9.94 8.97 15.22
N LEU A 145 8.93 8.51 14.48
CA LEU A 145 7.52 8.85 14.72
C LEU A 145 6.90 8.07 15.89
N GLY A 146 7.64 7.14 16.51
CA GLY A 146 7.13 6.29 17.60
C GLY A 146 6.08 5.25 17.14
N VAL A 147 6.07 4.92 15.84
CA VAL A 147 5.11 3.97 15.27
C VAL A 147 5.52 2.54 15.62
N THR A 148 4.55 1.77 16.11
CA THR A 148 4.66 0.34 16.38
C THR A 148 3.57 -0.47 15.68
N PHE A 149 2.47 0.19 15.27
CA PHE A 149 1.35 -0.40 14.56
C PHE A 149 1.26 0.16 13.13
N LEU A 150 1.24 -0.74 12.14
CA LEU A 150 1.08 -0.36 10.74
C LEU A 150 -0.26 -0.85 10.21
N ILE A 151 -1.09 0.07 9.75
CA ILE A 151 -2.29 -0.22 8.97
C ILE A 151 -1.86 -0.17 7.51
N MET A 152 -1.94 -1.28 6.79
CA MET A 152 -1.46 -1.38 5.41
C MET A 152 -2.60 -1.60 4.42
N SER A 153 -2.50 -0.94 3.28
CA SER A 153 -3.43 -1.05 2.15
C SER A 153 -2.70 -0.70 0.85
N GLY A 154 -3.19 -1.12 -0.29
CA GLY A 154 -2.62 -0.73 -1.59
C GLY A 154 -2.44 -1.85 -2.61
N LEU A 155 -1.39 -1.77 -3.41
CA LEU A 155 -1.17 -2.57 -4.62
C LEU A 155 0.26 -3.14 -4.69
N LEU A 156 0.47 -4.30 -5.29
CA LEU A 156 -0.46 -5.39 -5.53
C LEU A 156 -0.43 -6.31 -4.32
N THR A 157 -1.57 -6.92 -3.97
CA THR A 157 -1.69 -7.76 -2.77
C THR A 157 -0.63 -8.86 -2.71
N ASP A 158 -0.38 -9.52 -3.83
CA ASP A 158 0.54 -10.64 -3.97
C ASP A 158 2.00 -10.23 -4.25
N GLN A 159 2.30 -8.94 -4.34
CA GLN A 159 3.64 -8.40 -4.60
C GLN A 159 4.09 -7.43 -3.50
N CYS A 160 4.04 -6.13 -3.75
CA CYS A 160 4.58 -5.11 -2.84
C CYS A 160 3.94 -5.17 -1.45
N ILE A 161 2.62 -5.40 -1.36
CA ILE A 161 1.92 -5.60 -0.08
C ILE A 161 2.47 -6.81 0.67
N SER A 162 2.52 -7.97 0.01
CA SER A 162 2.99 -9.22 0.61
C SER A 162 4.43 -9.13 1.11
N HIS A 163 5.33 -8.47 0.36
CA HIS A 163 6.71 -8.23 0.79
C HIS A 163 6.76 -7.26 1.98
N ALA A 164 6.09 -6.12 1.88
CA ALA A 164 6.08 -5.11 2.94
C ALA A 164 5.51 -5.65 4.26
N VAL A 165 4.46 -6.49 4.22
CA VAL A 165 3.88 -7.12 5.42
C VAL A 165 4.90 -8.01 6.13
N ARG A 166 5.63 -8.87 5.40
CA ARG A 166 6.63 -9.76 5.97
C ARG A 166 7.79 -8.98 6.58
N ASP A 167 8.35 -8.04 5.81
CA ASP A 167 9.47 -7.24 6.29
C ASP A 167 9.07 -6.39 7.50
N ALA A 168 7.88 -5.78 7.49
CA ALA A 168 7.38 -5.04 8.65
C ALA A 168 7.28 -5.92 9.90
N CYS A 169 6.77 -7.15 9.75
CA CYS A 169 6.71 -8.11 10.86
C CYS A 169 8.10 -8.45 11.38
N ASP A 170 9.07 -8.71 10.50
CA ASP A 170 10.45 -9.03 10.86
C ASP A 170 11.18 -7.84 11.49
N HIS A 171 10.82 -6.60 11.13
CA HIS A 171 11.25 -5.39 11.79
C HIS A 171 10.58 -5.12 13.15
N GLY A 172 9.59 -5.94 13.54
CA GLY A 172 8.93 -5.87 14.84
C GLY A 172 7.69 -4.99 14.89
N TYR A 173 7.12 -4.61 13.74
CA TYR A 173 5.83 -3.89 13.67
C TYR A 173 4.65 -4.86 13.80
N LEU A 174 3.59 -4.41 14.48
CA LEU A 174 2.29 -5.08 14.49
C LEU A 174 1.47 -4.59 13.28
N VAL A 175 1.29 -5.46 12.30
CA VAL A 175 0.64 -5.11 11.04
C VAL A 175 -0.84 -5.50 11.05
N THR A 176 -1.70 -4.55 10.69
CA THR A 176 -3.10 -4.78 10.31
C THR A 176 -3.25 -4.52 8.81
N LEU A 177 -3.47 -5.56 8.04
CA LEU A 177 -3.75 -5.45 6.60
C LEU A 177 -5.25 -5.27 6.39
N ILE A 178 -5.64 -4.23 5.63
CA ILE A 178 -7.03 -3.99 5.26
C ILE A 178 -7.30 -4.66 3.91
N THR A 179 -7.92 -5.83 3.97
CA THR A 179 -7.99 -6.76 2.83
C THR A 179 -8.81 -6.24 1.65
N ASP A 180 -9.96 -5.62 1.92
CA ASP A 180 -10.85 -5.04 0.92
C ASP A 180 -10.43 -3.64 0.44
N ALA A 181 -9.31 -3.13 0.96
CA ALA A 181 -8.60 -1.96 0.48
C ALA A 181 -7.27 -2.33 -0.22
N CYS A 182 -7.08 -3.59 -0.57
CA CYS A 182 -5.98 -4.09 -1.39
C CYS A 182 -6.52 -4.66 -2.70
N ALA A 183 -5.71 -4.64 -3.77
CA ALA A 183 -6.09 -5.23 -5.04
C ALA A 183 -4.90 -5.90 -5.74
N THR A 184 -5.21 -6.88 -6.58
CA THR A 184 -4.32 -7.50 -7.57
C THR A 184 -5.12 -7.99 -8.77
N PHE A 185 -4.47 -8.55 -9.79
CA PHE A 185 -5.05 -8.82 -11.11
C PHE A 185 -6.15 -9.88 -11.16
N SER A 186 -6.33 -10.71 -10.12
CA SER A 186 -7.45 -11.64 -10.02
C SER A 186 -7.83 -11.93 -8.58
N ARG A 187 -9.08 -12.38 -8.38
CA ARG A 187 -9.58 -12.83 -7.07
C ARG A 187 -8.73 -13.95 -6.49
N GLU A 188 -8.39 -14.94 -7.31
CA GLU A 188 -7.58 -16.08 -6.89
C GLU A 188 -6.20 -15.64 -6.37
N ARG A 189 -5.51 -14.75 -7.10
CA ARG A 189 -4.21 -14.20 -6.66
C ARG A 189 -4.34 -13.44 -5.35
N HIS A 190 -5.42 -12.67 -5.20
CA HIS A 190 -5.70 -11.92 -3.97
C HIS A 190 -5.88 -12.84 -2.77
N GLU A 191 -6.79 -13.81 -2.86
CA GLU A 191 -7.11 -14.76 -1.80
C GLU A 191 -5.90 -15.64 -1.43
N THR A 192 -5.16 -16.09 -2.42
CA THR A 192 -3.91 -16.85 -2.22
C THR A 192 -2.87 -16.02 -1.47
N ALA A 193 -2.65 -14.77 -1.87
CA ALA A 193 -1.72 -13.88 -1.19
C ALA A 193 -2.12 -13.63 0.27
N LEU A 194 -3.39 -13.35 0.53
CA LEU A 194 -3.92 -13.16 1.88
C LEU A 194 -3.71 -14.41 2.74
N SER A 195 -3.96 -15.59 2.20
CA SER A 195 -3.72 -16.87 2.88
C SER A 195 -2.24 -17.03 3.27
N HIS A 196 -1.32 -16.71 2.36
CA HIS A 196 0.12 -16.87 2.58
C HIS A 196 0.72 -15.89 3.60
N ILE A 197 0.10 -14.74 3.81
CA ILE A 197 0.57 -13.73 4.77
C ILE A 197 -0.22 -13.69 6.08
N LYS A 198 -1.25 -14.52 6.22
CA LYS A 198 -2.10 -14.58 7.42
C LYS A 198 -1.30 -14.79 8.72
N GLY A 199 -0.16 -15.51 8.65
CA GLY A 199 0.72 -15.75 9.80
C GLY A 199 1.57 -14.54 10.21
N TYR A 200 1.64 -13.47 9.39
CA TYR A 200 2.49 -12.30 9.60
C TYR A 200 1.72 -11.06 10.04
N CYS A 201 0.44 -10.97 9.75
CA CYS A 201 -0.37 -9.79 10.03
C CYS A 201 -1.78 -10.17 10.51
N ARG A 202 -2.40 -9.24 11.20
CA ARG A 202 -3.84 -9.25 11.43
C ARG A 202 -4.53 -8.79 10.14
N GLN A 203 -5.59 -9.48 9.73
CA GLN A 203 -6.38 -9.13 8.55
C GLN A 203 -7.75 -8.64 8.97
N ARG A 204 -8.19 -7.52 8.42
CA ARG A 204 -9.49 -6.89 8.68
C ARG A 204 -10.09 -6.35 7.39
N SER A 205 -11.41 -6.31 7.31
CA SER A 205 -12.10 -5.47 6.34
C SER A 205 -12.06 -4.01 6.79
N THR A 206 -12.35 -3.11 5.86
CA THR A 206 -12.47 -1.68 6.17
C THR A 206 -13.52 -1.42 7.27
N ASP A 207 -14.67 -2.09 7.19
CA ASP A 207 -15.74 -1.91 8.18
C ASP A 207 -15.34 -2.38 9.58
N GLU A 208 -14.70 -3.55 9.69
CA GLU A 208 -14.19 -4.07 10.96
C GLU A 208 -13.16 -3.11 11.58
N PHE A 209 -12.24 -2.59 10.77
CA PHE A 209 -11.23 -1.65 11.24
C PHE A 209 -11.82 -0.30 11.67
N LEU A 210 -12.76 0.24 10.91
CA LEU A 210 -13.44 1.50 11.28
C LEU A 210 -14.26 1.36 12.55
N GLN A 211 -14.94 0.24 12.76
CA GLN A 211 -15.63 -0.05 14.03
C GLN A 211 -14.65 -0.14 15.21
N GLU A 212 -13.47 -0.73 15.01
CA GLU A 212 -12.41 -0.74 16.04
C GLU A 212 -11.98 0.68 16.38
N LEU A 213 -11.71 1.54 15.38
CA LEU A 213 -11.34 2.94 15.58
C LEU A 213 -12.39 3.75 16.35
N GLU A 214 -13.66 3.51 16.10
CA GLU A 214 -14.75 4.17 16.82
C GLU A 214 -14.77 3.80 18.31
N ARG A 215 -14.60 2.51 18.62
CA ARG A 215 -14.55 2.01 20.01
C ARG A 215 -13.37 2.60 20.79
N LEU A 216 -12.20 2.72 20.17
CA LEU A 216 -11.01 3.30 20.80
C LEU A 216 -11.15 4.79 21.15
N SER A 217 -12.19 5.46 20.65
CA SER A 217 -12.46 6.88 20.90
C SER A 217 -13.39 7.11 22.07
N SER A 218 -14.04 6.05 22.53
CA SER A 218 -15.01 6.08 23.64
C SER A 218 -14.38 5.68 24.98
N ALA A 219 -13.11 5.32 24.95
CA ALA A 219 -12.30 4.95 26.11
C ALA A 219 -11.21 6.00 26.39
#